data_b1021503b6fde6de2cebab77ed16d7f6
#
_entry.id   b1021503b6fde6de2cebab77ed16d7f6
#
_cell.length_a   1.000
_cell.length_b   1.000
_cell.length_c   1.000
_cell.angle_alpha   90.00
_cell.angle_beta   90.00
_cell.angle_gamma   90.00
#
_symmetry.space_group_name_H-M   'P 1'
#
loop_
_entity.id
_entity.type
_entity.pdbx_description
1 polymer ?
#
loop_
_entity_poly.entity_id
_entity_poly.type
_entity_poly.pdbx_seq_one_letter_code
_entity_poly.pdbx_strand_id
1 'polypeptide(L)'
;MKVVIFDMDGTAIDSGEAIYKTVNEVRDELNLPPLEKEFIIKAINEPGRNLALEFYGIDTPSRSLKEGFEEKFKKFYDECATTYEGVKELLQKCRDAHYKVVLASNAPHDTLEKILKKNEIYELFDEVIGASKEIPQKPDPAMLHLAVSKTKANKAIFVGDSLKDELAAKNANMPYVQVCWGFGEESKTATYNAKNVSEAWEIILNF
;
A
#
# COMPACT_ATOMS: atom_id res chain seq x y z
N MET A 1 23.64 -8.54 1.35
CA MET A 1 22.34 -8.90 0.69
C MET A 1 21.47 -7.65 0.71
N LYS A 2 20.80 -7.33 -0.42
CA LYS A 2 19.89 -6.20 -0.52
C LYS A 2 18.44 -6.67 -0.39
N VAL A 3 17.56 -5.84 0.18
CA VAL A 3 16.11 -6.05 0.18
C VAL A 3 15.39 -4.84 -0.41
N VAL A 4 14.42 -5.11 -1.27
CA VAL A 4 13.47 -4.12 -1.76
C VAL A 4 12.14 -4.42 -1.09
N ILE A 5 11.62 -3.45 -0.37
CA ILE A 5 10.34 -3.55 0.33
C ILE A 5 9.32 -2.77 -0.49
N PHE A 6 8.17 -3.34 -0.76
CA PHE A 6 7.09 -2.70 -1.50
C PHE A 6 5.86 -2.51 -0.61
N ASP A 7 5.21 -1.37 -0.74
CA ASP A 7 3.83 -1.22 -0.30
C ASP A 7 2.88 -1.96 -1.25
N MET A 8 1.62 -2.15 -0.84
CA MET A 8 0.61 -2.86 -1.63
C MET A 8 -0.30 -1.90 -2.39
N ASP A 9 -1.19 -1.21 -1.68
CA ASP A 9 -2.26 -0.41 -2.28
C ASP A 9 -1.73 0.92 -2.82
N GLY A 10 -1.90 1.17 -4.11
CA GLY A 10 -1.32 2.34 -4.79
C GLY A 10 0.13 2.13 -5.25
N THR A 11 0.75 1.01 -4.91
CA THR A 11 2.14 0.69 -5.29
C THR A 11 2.21 -0.60 -6.11
N ALA A 12 1.87 -1.74 -5.53
CA ALA A 12 1.83 -3.02 -6.23
C ALA A 12 0.45 -3.31 -6.83
N ILE A 13 -0.61 -2.92 -6.13
CA ILE A 13 -2.00 -3.19 -6.48
C ILE A 13 -2.76 -1.88 -6.70
N ASP A 14 -3.45 -1.76 -7.84
CA ASP A 14 -4.48 -0.73 -8.07
C ASP A 14 -5.77 -1.16 -7.38
N SER A 15 -6.00 -0.62 -6.21
CA SER A 15 -7.22 -0.82 -5.41
C SER A 15 -8.15 0.40 -5.44
N GLY A 16 -7.81 1.43 -6.20
CA GLY A 16 -8.54 2.70 -6.21
C GLY A 16 -10.02 2.56 -6.56
N GLU A 17 -10.35 1.70 -7.51
CA GLU A 17 -11.75 1.45 -7.88
C GLU A 17 -12.51 0.70 -6.78
N ALA A 18 -11.86 -0.25 -6.11
CA ALA A 18 -12.47 -0.97 -4.99
C ALA A 18 -12.79 -0.02 -3.82
N ILE A 19 -11.86 0.85 -3.49
CA ILE A 19 -12.05 1.86 -2.43
C ILE A 19 -13.19 2.81 -2.79
N TYR A 20 -13.18 3.36 -4.01
CA TYR A 20 -14.21 4.27 -4.51
C TYR A 20 -15.61 3.65 -4.44
N LYS A 21 -15.79 2.44 -4.94
CA LYS A 21 -17.06 1.72 -4.89
C LYS A 21 -17.50 1.44 -3.46
N THR A 22 -16.59 1.02 -2.59
CA THR A 22 -16.91 0.75 -1.19
C THR A 22 -17.43 1.99 -0.47
N VAL A 23 -16.72 3.10 -0.60
CA VAL A 23 -17.11 4.35 0.06
C VAL A 23 -18.49 4.80 -0.42
N ASN A 24 -18.74 4.76 -1.74
CA ASN A 24 -19.99 5.24 -2.29
C ASN A 24 -21.17 4.27 -2.08
N GLU A 25 -20.95 2.95 -2.00
CA GLU A 25 -22.01 2.02 -1.61
C GLU A 25 -22.46 2.23 -0.15
N VAL A 26 -21.52 2.49 0.75
CA VAL A 26 -21.88 2.86 2.14
C VAL A 26 -22.61 4.21 2.20
N ARG A 27 -22.20 5.17 1.37
CA ARG A 27 -22.89 6.46 1.28
C ARG A 27 -24.34 6.33 0.76
N ASP A 28 -24.56 5.48 -0.24
CA ASP A 28 -25.90 5.20 -0.77
C ASP A 28 -26.81 4.60 0.31
N GLU A 29 -26.32 3.63 1.10
CA GLU A 29 -27.06 3.08 2.24
C GLU A 29 -27.40 4.12 3.31
N LEU A 30 -26.56 5.15 3.45
CA LEU A 30 -26.79 6.28 4.36
C LEU A 30 -27.62 7.41 3.72
N ASN A 31 -28.11 7.26 2.49
CA ASN A 31 -28.81 8.28 1.70
C ASN A 31 -27.96 9.56 1.52
N LEU A 32 -26.65 9.41 1.36
CA LEU A 32 -25.71 10.50 1.09
C LEU A 32 -25.33 10.53 -0.40
N PRO A 33 -25.14 11.70 -1.03
CA PRO A 33 -24.70 11.78 -2.41
C PRO A 33 -23.29 11.20 -2.57
N PRO A 34 -22.93 10.63 -3.75
CA PRO A 34 -21.61 10.06 -3.98
C PRO A 34 -20.50 11.12 -3.88
N LEU A 35 -19.30 10.67 -3.53
CA LEU A 35 -18.07 11.46 -3.56
C LEU A 35 -17.25 11.10 -4.80
N GLU A 36 -16.48 12.08 -5.28
CA GLU A 36 -15.56 11.89 -6.40
C GLU A 36 -14.38 10.99 -5.99
N LYS A 37 -13.91 10.18 -6.94
CA LYS A 37 -12.82 9.22 -6.70
C LYS A 37 -11.55 9.90 -6.24
N GLU A 38 -11.17 11.01 -6.86
CA GLU A 38 -9.98 11.80 -6.55
C GLU A 38 -10.00 12.32 -5.12
N PHE A 39 -11.16 12.77 -4.64
CA PHE A 39 -11.33 13.22 -3.25
C PHE A 39 -11.11 12.06 -2.26
N ILE A 40 -11.71 10.91 -2.53
CA ILE A 40 -11.59 9.71 -1.67
C ILE A 40 -10.12 9.26 -1.60
N ILE A 41 -9.47 9.09 -2.76
CA ILE A 41 -8.08 8.64 -2.85
C ILE A 41 -7.13 9.60 -2.13
N LYS A 42 -7.30 10.90 -2.33
CA LYS A 42 -6.50 11.91 -1.61
C LYS A 42 -6.69 11.81 -0.11
N ALA A 43 -7.93 11.68 0.36
CA ALA A 43 -8.24 11.63 1.78
C ALA A 43 -7.60 10.42 2.48
N ILE A 44 -7.62 9.23 1.85
CA ILE A 44 -7.05 8.01 2.45
C ILE A 44 -5.52 8.04 2.55
N ASN A 45 -4.86 8.80 1.67
CA ASN A 45 -3.40 8.92 1.64
C ASN A 45 -2.83 9.94 2.62
N GLU A 46 -3.66 10.87 3.11
CA GLU A 46 -3.25 11.85 4.10
C GLU A 46 -3.39 11.27 5.53
N PRO A 47 -2.29 11.17 6.30
CA PRO A 47 -2.36 10.66 7.67
C PRO A 47 -3.09 11.63 8.60
N GLY A 48 -3.73 11.09 9.64
CA GLY A 48 -4.38 11.87 10.70
C GLY A 48 -5.79 12.39 10.38
N ARG A 49 -6.34 12.09 9.19
CA ARG A 49 -7.73 12.45 8.85
C ARG A 49 -8.72 11.49 9.51
N ASN A 50 -9.87 12.01 9.92
CA ASN A 50 -11.01 11.19 10.34
C ASN A 50 -11.87 10.88 9.11
N LEU A 51 -11.54 9.77 8.41
CA LEU A 51 -12.21 9.37 7.18
C LEU A 51 -13.70 9.08 7.37
N ALA A 52 -14.09 8.57 8.55
CA ALA A 52 -15.51 8.32 8.82
C ALA A 52 -16.31 9.63 8.93
N LEU A 53 -15.73 10.65 9.52
CA LEU A 53 -16.34 11.98 9.58
C LEU A 53 -16.42 12.61 8.19
N GLU A 54 -15.35 12.53 7.41
CA GLU A 54 -15.28 13.16 6.08
C GLU A 54 -16.15 12.46 5.05
N PHE A 55 -16.18 11.13 5.08
CA PHE A 55 -16.95 10.36 4.10
C PHE A 55 -18.43 10.20 4.49
N TYR A 56 -18.75 10.16 5.77
CA TYR A 56 -20.10 9.81 6.24
C TYR A 56 -20.70 10.81 7.22
N GLY A 57 -19.96 11.85 7.64
CA GLY A 57 -20.41 12.77 8.69
C GLY A 57 -20.47 12.14 10.09
N ILE A 58 -19.82 11.01 10.30
CA ILE A 58 -19.86 10.20 11.53
C ILE A 58 -18.50 10.24 12.20
N ASP A 59 -18.39 10.91 13.34
CA ASP A 59 -17.11 11.03 14.05
C ASP A 59 -16.62 9.67 14.59
N THR A 60 -17.53 8.88 15.17
CA THR A 60 -17.23 7.54 15.68
C THR A 60 -18.19 6.52 15.08
N PRO A 61 -17.77 5.76 14.05
CA PRO A 61 -18.63 4.81 13.39
C PRO A 61 -18.98 3.63 14.32
N SER A 62 -20.24 3.18 14.23
CA SER A 62 -20.72 2.01 14.96
C SER A 62 -19.98 0.74 14.51
N ARG A 63 -20.06 -0.30 15.33
CA ARG A 63 -19.48 -1.61 14.97
C ARG A 63 -20.12 -2.16 13.67
N SER A 64 -21.43 -2.07 13.53
CA SER A 64 -22.13 -2.55 12.34
C SER A 64 -21.73 -1.80 11.07
N LEU A 65 -21.48 -0.48 11.15
CA LEU A 65 -20.99 0.29 10.00
C LEU A 65 -19.58 -0.14 9.60
N LYS A 66 -18.70 -0.42 10.56
CA LYS A 66 -17.35 -0.93 10.29
C LYS A 66 -17.39 -2.30 9.62
N GLU A 67 -18.16 -3.24 10.19
CA GLU A 67 -18.32 -4.59 9.64
C GLU A 67 -18.92 -4.55 8.22
N GLY A 68 -19.94 -3.72 7.99
CA GLY A 68 -20.54 -3.53 6.67
C GLY A 68 -19.58 -2.91 5.65
N PHE A 69 -18.72 -1.98 6.10
CA PHE A 69 -17.67 -1.43 5.24
C PHE A 69 -16.63 -2.51 4.87
N GLU A 70 -16.15 -3.28 5.85
CA GLU A 70 -15.16 -4.34 5.62
C GLU A 70 -15.68 -5.41 4.65
N GLU A 71 -16.95 -5.82 4.77
CA GLU A 71 -17.58 -6.79 3.88
C GLU A 71 -17.64 -6.27 2.44
N LYS A 72 -18.09 -5.02 2.24
CA LYS A 72 -18.15 -4.37 0.93
C LYS A 72 -16.75 -4.17 0.33
N PHE A 73 -15.81 -3.71 1.15
CA PHE A 73 -14.44 -3.52 0.71
C PHE A 73 -13.84 -4.83 0.21
N LYS A 74 -14.01 -5.93 0.95
CA LYS A 74 -13.55 -7.25 0.53
C LYS A 74 -14.17 -7.69 -0.80
N LYS A 75 -15.49 -7.48 -0.97
CA LYS A 75 -16.20 -7.79 -2.21
C LYS A 75 -15.61 -7.00 -3.39
N PHE A 76 -15.55 -5.67 -3.29
CA PHE A 76 -15.05 -4.83 -4.38
C PHE A 76 -13.53 -4.99 -4.61
N TYR A 77 -12.78 -5.27 -3.57
CA TYR A 77 -11.37 -5.61 -3.71
C TYR A 77 -11.19 -6.89 -4.53
N ASP A 78 -11.97 -7.92 -4.22
CA ASP A 78 -11.99 -9.16 -5.01
C ASP A 78 -12.45 -8.93 -6.46
N GLU A 79 -13.33 -7.96 -6.72
CA GLU A 79 -13.82 -7.67 -8.07
C GLU A 79 -12.87 -6.81 -8.90
N CYS A 80 -12.30 -5.76 -8.31
CA CYS A 80 -11.68 -4.65 -9.04
C CYS A 80 -10.16 -4.52 -8.86
N ALA A 81 -9.59 -5.02 -7.74
CA ALA A 81 -8.17 -4.81 -7.48
C ALA A 81 -7.29 -5.67 -8.39
N THR A 82 -6.35 -5.01 -9.08
CA THR A 82 -5.42 -5.64 -10.03
C THR A 82 -4.00 -5.14 -9.82
N THR A 83 -3.00 -5.93 -10.22
CA THR A 83 -1.61 -5.48 -10.23
C THR A 83 -1.42 -4.34 -11.23
N TYR A 84 -0.70 -3.29 -10.83
CA TYR A 84 -0.32 -2.22 -11.79
C TYR A 84 0.52 -2.79 -12.93
N GLU A 85 0.35 -2.21 -14.13
CA GLU A 85 1.11 -2.59 -15.31
C GLU A 85 2.63 -2.49 -15.07
N GLY A 86 3.37 -3.53 -15.41
CA GLY A 86 4.82 -3.62 -15.27
C GLY A 86 5.33 -3.95 -13.86
N VAL A 87 4.47 -3.95 -12.82
CA VAL A 87 4.92 -4.23 -11.44
C VAL A 87 5.33 -5.70 -11.28
N LYS A 88 4.61 -6.64 -11.89
CA LYS A 88 4.98 -8.06 -11.87
C LYS A 88 6.39 -8.26 -12.43
N GLU A 89 6.70 -7.61 -13.54
CA GLU A 89 8.03 -7.61 -14.16
C GLU A 89 9.09 -6.93 -13.28
N LEU A 90 8.73 -5.85 -12.58
CA LEU A 90 9.64 -5.18 -11.64
C LEU A 90 10.02 -6.11 -10.48
N LEU A 91 9.04 -6.77 -9.89
CA LEU A 91 9.28 -7.75 -8.82
C LEU A 91 10.18 -8.89 -9.32
N GLN A 92 9.93 -9.40 -10.52
CA GLN A 92 10.76 -10.45 -11.13
C GLN A 92 12.19 -9.97 -11.36
N LYS A 93 12.38 -8.75 -11.90
CA LYS A 93 13.73 -8.15 -12.08
C LYS A 93 14.49 -8.01 -10.76
N CYS A 94 13.82 -7.64 -9.67
CA CYS A 94 14.44 -7.61 -8.35
C CYS A 94 14.95 -8.99 -7.92
N ARG A 95 14.17 -10.05 -8.15
CA ARG A 95 14.57 -11.43 -7.86
C ARG A 95 15.72 -11.91 -8.74
N ASP A 96 15.69 -11.61 -10.03
CA ASP A 96 16.74 -11.94 -11.00
C ASP A 96 18.08 -11.26 -10.65
N ALA A 97 18.00 -10.06 -10.07
CA ALA A 97 19.15 -9.35 -9.49
C ALA A 97 19.58 -9.88 -8.10
N HIS A 98 19.00 -10.99 -7.65
CA HIS A 98 19.25 -11.61 -6.35
C HIS A 98 18.96 -10.70 -5.14
N TYR A 99 18.01 -9.78 -5.27
CA TYR A 99 17.50 -9.01 -4.14
C TYR A 99 16.40 -9.80 -3.43
N LYS A 100 16.28 -9.63 -2.13
CA LYS A 100 15.11 -10.06 -1.39
C LYS A 100 13.97 -9.09 -1.68
N VAL A 101 12.77 -9.62 -1.88
CA VAL A 101 11.57 -8.85 -2.17
C VAL A 101 10.56 -9.07 -1.06
N VAL A 102 10.13 -8.00 -0.43
CA VAL A 102 9.20 -8.05 0.72
C VAL A 102 8.02 -7.13 0.46
N LEU A 103 6.82 -7.57 0.84
CA LEU A 103 5.65 -6.71 0.91
C LEU A 103 5.46 -6.21 2.35
N ALA A 104 5.15 -4.90 2.53
CA ALA A 104 4.81 -4.28 3.81
C ALA A 104 3.55 -3.42 3.66
N SER A 105 2.39 -3.92 4.09
CA SER A 105 1.08 -3.29 3.90
C SER A 105 0.38 -3.00 5.22
N ASN A 106 -0.36 -1.89 5.26
CA ASN A 106 -1.27 -1.56 6.38
C ASN A 106 -2.55 -2.42 6.40
N ALA A 107 -2.80 -3.23 5.37
CA ALA A 107 -3.88 -4.20 5.37
C ALA A 107 -3.63 -5.32 6.41
N PRO A 108 -4.68 -5.95 6.94
CA PRO A 108 -4.55 -7.07 7.86
C PRO A 108 -3.75 -8.22 7.25
N HIS A 109 -2.80 -8.76 8.02
CA HIS A 109 -1.85 -9.78 7.54
C HIS A 109 -2.53 -11.00 6.92
N ASP A 110 -3.61 -11.47 7.51
CA ASP A 110 -4.37 -12.64 7.09
C ASP A 110 -5.11 -12.50 5.74
N THR A 111 -5.24 -11.26 5.25
CA THR A 111 -5.88 -10.98 3.96
C THR A 111 -4.90 -10.99 2.78
N LEU A 112 -3.61 -10.76 3.03
CA LEU A 112 -2.62 -10.46 2.00
C LEU A 112 -2.34 -11.63 1.07
N GLU A 113 -2.20 -12.85 1.61
CA GLU A 113 -1.91 -14.03 0.80
C GLU A 113 -2.96 -14.24 -0.30
N LYS A 114 -4.24 -14.15 0.05
CA LYS A 114 -5.35 -14.31 -0.91
C LYS A 114 -5.29 -13.25 -2.00
N ILE A 115 -5.05 -11.98 -1.62
CA ILE A 115 -4.96 -10.85 -2.54
C ILE A 115 -3.82 -11.06 -3.55
N LEU A 116 -2.63 -11.37 -3.04
CA LEU A 116 -1.43 -11.51 -3.85
C LEU A 116 -1.48 -12.76 -4.76
N LYS A 117 -2.07 -13.88 -4.29
CA LYS A 117 -2.27 -15.08 -5.12
C LYS A 117 -3.25 -14.84 -6.25
N LYS A 118 -4.36 -14.14 -5.99
CA LYS A 118 -5.31 -13.75 -7.02
C LYS A 118 -4.67 -12.90 -8.12
N ASN A 119 -3.73 -12.04 -7.74
CA ASN A 119 -2.98 -11.18 -8.65
C ASN A 119 -1.70 -11.84 -9.21
N GLU A 120 -1.47 -13.12 -8.92
CA GLU A 120 -0.33 -13.92 -9.41
C GLU A 120 1.06 -13.33 -9.09
N ILE A 121 1.17 -12.62 -7.96
CA ILE A 121 2.44 -12.01 -7.52
C ILE A 121 2.91 -12.52 -6.15
N TYR A 122 2.15 -13.41 -5.47
CA TYR A 122 2.51 -13.89 -4.15
C TYR A 122 3.90 -14.56 -4.11
N GLU A 123 4.18 -15.44 -5.08
CA GLU A 123 5.44 -16.20 -5.16
C GLU A 123 6.66 -15.32 -5.51
N LEU A 124 6.42 -14.05 -5.86
CA LEU A 124 7.48 -13.09 -6.13
C LEU A 124 8.01 -12.43 -4.85
N PHE A 125 7.33 -12.58 -3.72
CA PHE A 125 7.77 -12.07 -2.42
C PHE A 125 8.43 -13.17 -1.60
N ASP A 126 9.57 -12.84 -0.97
CA ASP A 126 10.24 -13.71 0.00
C ASP A 126 9.52 -13.66 1.36
N GLU A 127 8.93 -12.50 1.69
CA GLU A 127 8.18 -12.27 2.92
C GLU A 127 6.99 -11.32 2.63
N VAL A 128 5.89 -11.56 3.32
CA VAL A 128 4.69 -10.72 3.28
C VAL A 128 4.37 -10.27 4.70
N ILE A 129 4.34 -8.96 4.94
CA ILE A 129 4.14 -8.37 6.27
C ILE A 129 2.92 -7.45 6.20
N GLY A 130 1.92 -7.77 7.00
CA GLY A 130 0.71 -6.97 7.18
C GLY A 130 0.58 -6.47 8.60
N ALA A 131 -0.35 -5.53 8.81
CA ALA A 131 -0.69 -5.04 10.13
C ALA A 131 -1.29 -6.16 11.00
N SER A 132 -0.93 -6.17 12.27
CA SER A 132 -1.49 -7.06 13.29
C SER A 132 -1.50 -6.36 14.65
N LYS A 133 -1.92 -7.07 15.71
CA LYS A 133 -1.83 -6.52 17.07
C LYS A 133 -0.39 -6.26 17.51
N GLU A 134 0.56 -7.05 17.01
CA GLU A 134 1.99 -6.99 17.33
C GLU A 134 2.77 -6.10 16.36
N ILE A 135 2.22 -5.86 15.17
CA ILE A 135 2.88 -5.09 14.11
C ILE A 135 2.03 -3.86 13.78
N PRO A 136 2.40 -2.68 14.31
CA PRO A 136 1.66 -1.45 14.07
C PRO A 136 1.72 -1.04 12.59
N GLN A 137 0.70 -0.29 12.19
CA GLN A 137 0.59 0.27 10.84
C GLN A 137 1.63 1.36 10.57
N LYS A 138 2.05 1.52 9.33
CA LYS A 138 2.78 2.69 8.85
C LYS A 138 1.96 3.96 9.18
N PRO A 139 2.56 5.04 9.68
CA PRO A 139 3.98 5.41 9.56
C PRO A 139 4.92 4.86 10.67
N ASP A 140 4.50 3.88 11.49
CA ASP A 140 5.41 3.19 12.38
C ASP A 140 6.43 2.38 11.55
N PRO A 141 7.74 2.39 11.88
CA PRO A 141 8.76 1.71 11.09
C PRO A 141 8.85 0.20 11.33
N ALA A 142 8.04 -0.37 12.22
CA ALA A 142 8.16 -1.76 12.67
C ALA A 142 8.13 -2.78 11.53
N MET A 143 7.24 -2.59 10.53
CA MET A 143 7.16 -3.48 9.36
C MET A 143 8.47 -3.48 8.55
N LEU A 144 9.10 -2.31 8.39
CA LEU A 144 10.34 -2.16 7.63
C LEU A 144 11.52 -2.79 8.37
N HIS A 145 11.60 -2.58 9.68
CA HIS A 145 12.61 -3.25 10.51
C HIS A 145 12.43 -4.77 10.51
N LEU A 146 11.20 -5.26 10.56
CA LEU A 146 10.89 -6.68 10.49
C LEU A 146 11.31 -7.28 9.14
N ALA A 147 11.06 -6.58 8.03
CA ALA A 147 11.49 -6.98 6.70
C ALA A 147 13.01 -7.16 6.61
N VAL A 148 13.77 -6.19 7.12
CA VAL A 148 15.23 -6.25 7.16
C VAL A 148 15.72 -7.43 8.05
N SER A 149 15.10 -7.60 9.21
CA SER A 149 15.46 -8.68 10.16
C SER A 149 15.21 -10.07 9.55
N LYS A 150 14.03 -10.31 8.98
CA LYS A 150 13.65 -11.59 8.38
C LYS A 150 14.55 -11.96 7.19
N THR A 151 14.88 -10.98 6.35
CA THR A 151 15.74 -11.20 5.18
C THR A 151 17.22 -11.18 5.48
N LYS A 152 17.64 -10.75 6.69
CA LYS A 152 19.04 -10.53 7.07
C LYS A 152 19.78 -9.61 6.09
N ALA A 153 19.07 -8.65 5.53
CA ALA A 153 19.63 -7.71 4.57
C ALA A 153 20.51 -6.67 5.27
N ASN A 154 21.59 -6.25 4.59
CA ASN A 154 22.48 -5.19 5.05
C ASN A 154 22.27 -3.86 4.32
N LYS A 155 21.43 -3.86 3.27
CA LYS A 155 20.93 -2.69 2.58
C LYS A 155 19.44 -2.88 2.30
N ALA A 156 18.65 -1.84 2.48
CA ALA A 156 17.21 -1.86 2.24
C ALA A 156 16.75 -0.57 1.58
N ILE A 157 15.74 -0.67 0.72
CA ILE A 157 15.02 0.44 0.13
C ILE A 157 13.51 0.15 0.19
N PHE A 158 12.72 1.18 0.50
CA PHE A 158 11.27 1.07 0.53
C PHE A 158 10.64 1.80 -0.66
N VAL A 159 9.70 1.15 -1.31
CA VAL A 159 8.96 1.65 -2.47
C VAL A 159 7.49 1.77 -2.08
N GLY A 160 6.92 2.95 -2.19
CA GLY A 160 5.55 3.24 -1.79
C GLY A 160 5.03 4.51 -2.47
N ASP A 161 3.76 4.83 -2.29
CA ASP A 161 3.10 5.94 -2.97
C ASP A 161 2.53 7.00 -2.02
N SER A 162 2.54 6.74 -0.71
CA SER A 162 1.84 7.60 0.27
C SER A 162 2.78 8.30 1.25
N LEU A 163 2.30 9.39 1.84
CA LEU A 163 3.00 10.06 2.93
C LEU A 163 3.22 9.14 4.15
N LYS A 164 2.35 8.15 4.38
CA LYS A 164 2.53 7.15 5.45
C LYS A 164 3.76 6.29 5.21
N ASP A 165 4.02 5.94 3.95
CA ASP A 165 5.17 5.15 3.53
C ASP A 165 6.45 5.94 3.66
N GLU A 166 6.45 7.19 3.17
CA GLU A 166 7.59 8.09 3.30
C GLU A 166 7.99 8.32 4.76
N LEU A 167 6.99 8.56 5.62
CA LEU A 167 7.24 8.74 7.06
C LEU A 167 7.74 7.45 7.71
N ALA A 168 7.22 6.27 7.34
CA ALA A 168 7.72 4.99 7.82
C ALA A 168 9.19 4.78 7.43
N ALA A 169 9.53 5.05 6.17
CA ALA A 169 10.91 4.97 5.70
C ALA A 169 11.84 5.94 6.44
N LYS A 170 11.42 7.19 6.61
CA LYS A 170 12.16 8.20 7.39
C LYS A 170 12.37 7.75 8.83
N ASN A 171 11.35 7.22 9.49
CA ASN A 171 11.42 6.72 10.85
C ASN A 171 12.31 5.48 10.97
N ALA A 172 12.42 4.68 9.89
CA ALA A 172 13.33 3.54 9.79
C ALA A 172 14.76 3.91 9.38
N ASN A 173 15.06 5.20 9.08
CA ASN A 173 16.29 5.66 8.44
C ASN A 173 16.60 4.90 7.13
N MET A 174 15.59 4.65 6.31
CA MET A 174 15.66 3.87 5.09
C MET A 174 15.42 4.76 3.86
N PRO A 175 16.21 4.61 2.77
CA PRO A 175 15.92 5.26 1.50
C PRO A 175 14.50 4.91 1.02
N TYR A 176 13.82 5.90 0.45
CA TYR A 176 12.43 5.79 -0.01
C TYR A 176 12.30 6.18 -1.48
N VAL A 177 11.56 5.39 -2.23
CA VAL A 177 11.13 5.69 -3.59
C VAL A 177 9.63 5.99 -3.58
N GLN A 178 9.30 7.25 -3.80
CA GLN A 178 7.93 7.69 -4.07
C GLN A 178 7.55 7.26 -5.48
N VAL A 179 6.52 6.44 -5.62
CA VAL A 179 5.99 6.09 -6.94
C VAL A 179 4.79 6.96 -7.28
N CYS A 180 4.67 7.34 -8.58
CA CYS A 180 3.66 8.27 -9.06
C CYS A 180 2.69 7.63 -10.08
N TRP A 181 2.70 6.32 -10.23
CA TRP A 181 1.72 5.59 -11.05
C TRP A 181 0.47 5.14 -10.27
N GLY A 182 0.53 5.26 -8.92
CA GLY A 182 -0.53 4.89 -8.00
C GLY A 182 -1.36 6.07 -7.53
N PHE A 183 -1.56 6.16 -6.22
CA PHE A 183 -2.37 7.22 -5.62
C PHE A 183 -1.56 8.47 -5.27
N GLY A 184 -0.22 8.35 -5.24
CA GLY A 184 0.69 9.43 -4.83
C GLY A 184 1.16 10.31 -5.98
N GLU A 185 1.56 11.52 -5.61
CA GLU A 185 2.25 12.48 -6.49
C GLU A 185 3.74 12.55 -6.12
N GLU A 186 4.53 13.29 -6.90
CA GLU A 186 5.94 13.53 -6.57
C GLU A 186 6.10 14.16 -5.17
N SER A 187 6.95 13.55 -4.35
CA SER A 187 7.31 14.09 -3.04
C SER A 187 8.57 14.95 -3.11
N LYS A 188 8.55 16.10 -2.44
CA LYS A 188 9.72 16.99 -2.30
C LYS A 188 10.73 16.49 -1.28
N THR A 189 10.36 15.55 -0.44
CA THR A 189 11.13 15.04 0.70
C THR A 189 11.53 13.58 0.57
N ALA A 190 10.96 12.85 -0.38
CA ALA A 190 11.37 11.48 -0.70
C ALA A 190 12.84 11.43 -1.18
N THR A 191 13.51 10.32 -0.90
CA THR A 191 14.89 10.12 -1.38
C THR A 191 14.93 10.11 -2.91
N TYR A 192 13.93 9.48 -3.52
CA TYR A 192 13.77 9.37 -4.97
C TYR A 192 12.29 9.48 -5.35
N ASN A 193 12.01 9.94 -6.56
CA ASN A 193 10.69 9.87 -7.19
C ASN A 193 10.80 9.03 -8.47
N ALA A 194 9.80 8.18 -8.73
CA ALA A 194 9.69 7.36 -9.92
C ALA A 194 8.31 7.57 -10.56
N LYS A 195 8.27 8.09 -11.78
CA LYS A 195 7.03 8.36 -12.52
C LYS A 195 6.40 7.09 -13.09
N ASN A 196 7.23 6.08 -13.30
CA ASN A 196 6.84 4.81 -13.90
C ASN A 196 7.73 3.68 -13.38
N VAL A 197 7.32 2.46 -13.68
CA VAL A 197 8.00 1.23 -13.23
C VAL A 197 9.45 1.15 -13.72
N SER A 198 9.74 1.68 -14.91
CA SER A 198 11.09 1.68 -15.47
C SER A 198 12.05 2.56 -14.67
N GLU A 199 11.61 3.76 -14.30
CA GLU A 199 12.38 4.67 -13.44
C GLU A 199 12.60 4.06 -12.04
N ALA A 200 11.57 3.40 -11.47
CA ALA A 200 11.72 2.71 -10.20
C ALA A 200 12.78 1.61 -10.29
N TRP A 201 12.81 0.84 -11.36
CA TRP A 201 13.83 -0.17 -11.58
C TRP A 201 15.26 0.42 -11.65
N GLU A 202 15.45 1.51 -12.39
CA GLU A 202 16.75 2.19 -12.48
C GLU A 202 17.24 2.66 -11.10
N ILE A 203 16.35 3.19 -10.28
CA ILE A 203 16.66 3.61 -8.90
C ILE A 203 17.04 2.38 -8.06
N ILE A 204 16.22 1.32 -8.09
CA ILE A 204 16.45 0.08 -7.33
C ILE A 204 17.77 -0.61 -7.71
N LEU A 205 18.13 -0.59 -8.96
CA LEU A 205 19.38 -1.19 -9.43
C LEU A 205 20.61 -0.48 -8.88
N ASN A 206 20.54 0.84 -8.71
CA ASN A 206 21.66 1.70 -8.34
C ASN A 206 21.76 2.05 -6.85
N PHE A 207 20.80 1.62 -6.00
CA PHE A 207 20.84 1.93 -4.55
C PHE A 207 21.88 1.12 -3.75
#